data_3c16e8713e080176c5227f5eedeb3c6c
#
_entry.id   3c16e8713e080176c5227f5eedeb3c6c
#
_cell.length_a   1.000
_cell.length_b   1.000
_cell.length_c   1.000
_cell.angle_alpha   90.00
_cell.angle_beta   90.00
_cell.angle_gamma   90.00
#
_symmetry.space_group_name_H-M   'P 1'
#
loop_
_entity.id
_entity.type
_entity.pdbx_description
1 polymer ?
#
loop_
_entity_poly.entity_id
_entity_poly.type
_entity_poly.pdbx_seq_one_letter_code
_entity_poly.pdbx_strand_id
1 'polypeptide(L)'
;MKNRIILLLIISSAFGQTGIEIAKMVDAKPSPKDMSNTTRMVLTNAKGKTRTNVMVSKSLDGNKKQIIWFLEPKDDKGVAFLKIEHSDKDDEMRMWLPAFKKIRRISSKKKGDSFMGSDLSYEDLSNRDLDENEYIRLDDETVHGVDCFVLEITPKKEAKSSYIKHTSWIDKNSLMAVKEKSYDKSG
;
A
#
# COMPACT_ATOMS: atom_id res chain seq x y z
N MET A 1 9.01 60.55 -32.27
CA MET A 1 9.41 59.15 -32.13
C MET A 1 8.66 58.56 -30.94
N LYS A 2 7.67 57.67 -31.17
CA LYS A 2 6.85 57.06 -30.07
C LYS A 2 7.47 55.71 -29.72
N ASN A 3 8.11 55.62 -28.54
CA ASN A 3 8.61 54.36 -28.03
C ASN A 3 7.42 53.52 -27.56
N ARG A 4 7.15 52.40 -28.26
CA ARG A 4 6.24 51.37 -27.82
C ARG A 4 7.00 50.40 -26.90
N ILE A 5 6.73 50.44 -25.59
CA ILE A 5 7.19 49.43 -24.66
C ILE A 5 6.31 48.21 -24.87
N ILE A 6 6.89 47.11 -25.37
CA ILE A 6 6.24 45.80 -25.47
C ILE A 6 6.47 45.12 -24.11
N LEU A 7 5.39 45.05 -23.30
CA LEU A 7 5.37 44.32 -22.04
C LEU A 7 5.25 42.82 -22.38
N LEU A 8 6.37 42.09 -22.31
CA LEU A 8 6.38 40.66 -22.45
C LEU A 8 5.79 40.01 -21.18
N LEU A 9 4.53 39.59 -21.22
CA LEU A 9 3.92 38.81 -20.14
C LEU A 9 4.52 37.39 -20.14
N ILE A 10 5.48 37.15 -19.26
CA ILE A 10 5.98 35.78 -19.00
C ILE A 10 4.89 35.08 -18.19
N ILE A 11 4.04 34.29 -18.86
CA ILE A 11 3.12 33.37 -18.20
C ILE A 11 4.00 32.22 -17.71
N SER A 12 4.46 32.29 -16.45
CA SER A 12 5.00 31.11 -15.77
C SER A 12 3.83 30.16 -15.50
N SER A 13 3.61 29.21 -16.38
CA SER A 13 2.77 28.05 -16.08
C SER A 13 3.46 27.31 -14.94
N ALA A 14 2.93 27.49 -13.71
CA ALA A 14 3.27 26.65 -12.59
C ALA A 14 2.75 25.23 -12.92
N PHE A 15 3.55 24.43 -13.63
CA PHE A 15 3.28 23.01 -13.79
C PHE A 15 3.39 22.39 -12.41
N GLY A 16 2.26 22.08 -11.80
CA GLY A 16 2.21 21.29 -10.58
C GLY A 16 2.88 19.95 -10.82
N GLN A 17 3.42 19.33 -9.76
CA GLN A 17 4.03 17.99 -9.83
C GLN A 17 3.07 17.00 -10.49
N THR A 18 3.60 16.17 -11.37
CA THR A 18 2.86 15.07 -12.02
C THR A 18 2.64 13.91 -11.04
N GLY A 19 1.74 12.99 -11.37
CA GLY A 19 1.49 11.80 -10.53
C GLY A 19 2.74 10.96 -10.31
N ILE A 20 3.53 10.74 -11.34
CA ILE A 20 4.78 9.96 -11.22
C ILE A 20 5.86 10.69 -10.41
N GLU A 21 5.94 12.02 -10.47
CA GLU A 21 6.88 12.77 -9.64
C GLU A 21 6.51 12.66 -8.15
N ILE A 22 5.23 12.75 -7.81
CA ILE A 22 4.77 12.55 -6.43
C ILE A 22 5.04 11.12 -5.98
N ALA A 23 4.75 10.11 -6.81
CA ALA A 23 5.05 8.71 -6.50
C ALA A 23 6.54 8.47 -6.25
N LYS A 24 7.44 9.08 -7.05
CA LYS A 24 8.89 9.05 -6.84
C LYS A 24 9.32 9.72 -5.53
N MET A 25 8.67 10.83 -5.14
CA MET A 25 8.95 11.48 -3.86
C MET A 25 8.58 10.58 -2.68
N VAL A 26 7.46 9.85 -2.77
CA VAL A 26 7.04 8.89 -1.76
C VAL A 26 8.01 7.71 -1.67
N ASP A 27 8.39 7.14 -2.81
CA ASP A 27 9.31 6.00 -2.90
C ASP A 27 10.73 6.34 -2.40
N ALA A 28 11.21 7.56 -2.67
CA ALA A 28 12.51 8.04 -2.23
C ALA A 28 12.62 8.29 -0.72
N LYS A 29 11.53 8.16 0.04
CA LYS A 29 11.57 8.34 1.49
C LYS A 29 12.46 7.28 2.14
N PRO A 30 13.30 7.66 3.10
CA PRO A 30 14.06 6.71 3.87
C PRO A 30 13.12 5.71 4.59
N SER A 31 13.27 4.44 4.31
CA SER A 31 12.60 3.38 5.05
C SER A 31 13.50 2.87 6.18
N PRO A 32 12.95 2.53 7.36
CA PRO A 32 13.72 1.90 8.42
C PRO A 32 14.38 0.60 7.91
N LYS A 33 15.62 0.34 8.33
CA LYS A 33 16.27 -0.94 8.04
C LYS A 33 15.51 -2.11 8.63
N ASP A 34 15.01 -1.91 9.84
CA ASP A 34 14.15 -2.85 10.55
C ASP A 34 13.02 -2.11 11.28
N MET A 35 11.94 -2.81 11.52
CA MET A 35 10.79 -2.30 12.28
C MET A 35 10.16 -3.43 13.06
N SER A 36 9.68 -3.12 14.26
CA SER A 36 8.84 -4.01 15.05
C SER A 36 7.63 -3.24 15.54
N ASN A 37 6.43 -3.81 15.36
CA ASN A 37 5.21 -3.19 15.83
C ASN A 37 4.23 -4.23 16.38
N THR A 38 3.28 -3.76 17.17
CA THR A 38 2.11 -4.52 17.60
C THR A 38 0.88 -3.89 16.98
N THR A 39 0.10 -4.68 16.28
CA THR A 39 -1.10 -4.23 15.56
C THR A 39 -2.33 -4.90 16.16
N ARG A 40 -3.38 -4.10 16.32
CA ARG A 40 -4.72 -4.57 16.65
C ARG A 40 -5.62 -4.37 15.44
N MET A 41 -6.08 -5.47 14.85
CA MET A 41 -7.00 -5.48 13.71
C MET A 41 -8.40 -5.85 14.18
N VAL A 42 -9.37 -4.96 13.98
CA VAL A 42 -10.77 -5.20 14.33
C VAL A 42 -11.55 -5.43 13.04
N LEU A 43 -12.09 -6.62 12.88
CA LEU A 43 -12.94 -7.00 11.76
C LEU A 43 -14.40 -6.85 12.18
N THR A 44 -15.21 -6.18 11.36
CA THR A 44 -16.64 -6.01 11.59
C THR A 44 -17.41 -6.60 10.42
N ASN A 45 -18.25 -7.59 10.66
CA ASN A 45 -19.06 -8.16 9.57
C ASN A 45 -20.33 -7.32 9.29
N ALA A 46 -21.05 -7.66 8.21
CA ALA A 46 -22.28 -6.95 7.80
C ALA A 46 -23.38 -6.93 8.89
N LYS A 47 -23.34 -7.81 9.89
CA LYS A 47 -24.28 -7.84 11.03
C LYS A 47 -23.78 -7.03 12.23
N GLY A 48 -22.65 -6.31 12.10
CA GLY A 48 -22.06 -5.52 13.18
C GLY A 48 -21.28 -6.35 14.22
N LYS A 49 -21.15 -7.67 14.03
CA LYS A 49 -20.35 -8.50 14.94
C LYS A 49 -18.86 -8.27 14.68
N THR A 50 -18.12 -8.03 15.74
CA THR A 50 -16.68 -7.76 15.67
C THR A 50 -15.84 -8.98 16.07
N ARG A 51 -14.64 -9.07 15.48
CA ARG A 51 -13.55 -9.96 15.88
C ARG A 51 -12.27 -9.14 15.95
N THR A 52 -11.50 -9.30 16.98
CA THR A 52 -10.23 -8.61 17.17
C THR A 52 -9.07 -9.59 17.05
N ASN A 53 -8.12 -9.28 16.20
CA ASN A 53 -6.83 -9.95 16.11
C ASN A 53 -5.75 -9.02 16.68
N VAL A 54 -4.89 -9.54 17.54
CA VAL A 54 -3.66 -8.88 18.00
C VAL A 54 -2.48 -9.63 17.43
N MET A 55 -1.57 -8.90 16.81
CA MET A 55 -0.41 -9.48 16.14
C MET A 55 0.83 -8.64 16.36
N VAL A 56 1.98 -9.29 16.39
CA VAL A 56 3.30 -8.65 16.35
C VAL A 56 3.88 -8.85 14.96
N SER A 57 4.37 -7.78 14.38
CA SER A 57 5.07 -7.80 13.09
C SER A 57 6.51 -7.36 13.28
N LYS A 58 7.42 -8.02 12.56
CA LYS A 58 8.80 -7.58 12.38
C LYS A 58 9.10 -7.55 10.89
N SER A 59 9.76 -6.48 10.44
CA SER A 59 10.18 -6.34 9.05
C SER A 59 11.63 -5.88 8.93
N LEU A 60 12.24 -6.21 7.80
CA LEU A 60 13.61 -5.86 7.41
C LEU A 60 13.62 -5.33 5.98
N ASP A 61 14.68 -4.58 5.64
CA ASP A 61 14.97 -4.12 4.29
C ASP A 61 13.82 -3.33 3.67
N GLY A 62 13.27 -2.32 4.38
CA GLY A 62 12.15 -1.52 3.88
C GLY A 62 10.88 -2.35 3.66
N ASN A 63 10.61 -3.30 4.56
CA ASN A 63 9.48 -4.24 4.51
C ASN A 63 9.58 -5.33 3.42
N LYS A 64 10.70 -5.49 2.74
CA LYS A 64 10.89 -6.59 1.77
C LYS A 64 10.85 -7.97 2.43
N LYS A 65 11.23 -8.06 3.70
CA LYS A 65 11.11 -9.27 4.51
C LYS A 65 10.24 -8.95 5.71
N GLN A 66 9.17 -9.70 5.91
CA GLN A 66 8.22 -9.48 6.99
C GLN A 66 7.77 -10.80 7.59
N ILE A 67 7.65 -10.82 8.91
CA ILE A 67 6.98 -11.89 9.63
C ILE A 67 5.94 -11.29 10.58
N ILE A 68 4.75 -11.89 10.60
CA ILE A 68 3.63 -11.49 11.45
C ILE A 68 3.23 -12.69 12.30
N TRP A 69 3.16 -12.53 13.63
CA TRP A 69 2.67 -13.56 14.54
C TRP A 69 1.36 -13.12 15.16
N PHE A 70 0.36 -14.00 15.13
CA PHE A 70 -0.92 -13.80 15.79
C PHE A 70 -0.83 -14.19 17.25
N LEU A 71 -1.21 -13.26 18.13
CA LEU A 71 -1.24 -13.44 19.58
C LEU A 71 -2.65 -13.72 20.07
N GLU A 72 -3.65 -13.09 19.45
CA GLU A 72 -5.08 -13.20 19.75
C GLU A 72 -5.90 -13.20 18.46
N PRO A 73 -7.11 -13.79 18.47
CA PRO A 73 -7.73 -14.57 19.54
C PRO A 73 -7.11 -15.96 19.71
N LYS A 74 -7.58 -16.75 20.67
CA LYS A 74 -7.07 -18.08 20.99
C LYS A 74 -7.01 -19.00 19.77
N ASP A 75 -8.00 -18.90 18.87
CA ASP A 75 -8.10 -19.75 17.67
C ASP A 75 -7.02 -19.44 16.62
N ASP A 76 -6.52 -18.20 16.59
CA ASP A 76 -5.46 -17.77 15.67
C ASP A 76 -4.08 -17.73 16.35
N LYS A 77 -4.03 -17.91 17.67
CA LYS A 77 -2.78 -17.82 18.42
C LYS A 77 -1.73 -18.77 17.90
N GLY A 78 -0.55 -18.21 17.57
CA GLY A 78 0.59 -18.95 17.05
C GLY A 78 0.57 -19.16 15.53
N VAL A 79 -0.48 -18.70 14.83
CA VAL A 79 -0.41 -18.56 13.36
C VAL A 79 0.70 -17.55 13.06
N ALA A 80 1.52 -17.84 12.05
CA ALA A 80 2.54 -16.90 11.59
C ALA A 80 2.50 -16.79 10.07
N PHE A 81 2.66 -15.56 9.58
CA PHE A 81 2.78 -15.26 8.16
C PHE A 81 4.18 -14.73 7.88
N LEU A 82 4.84 -15.29 6.88
CA LEU A 82 6.14 -14.87 6.37
C LEU A 82 5.99 -14.39 4.93
N LYS A 83 6.56 -13.20 4.65
CA LYS A 83 6.72 -12.65 3.30
C LYS A 83 8.20 -12.36 3.05
N ILE A 84 8.68 -12.71 1.85
CA ILE A 84 9.99 -12.35 1.33
C ILE A 84 9.79 -11.89 -0.11
N GLU A 85 10.04 -10.62 -0.39
CA GLU A 85 10.03 -10.05 -1.73
C GLU A 85 11.35 -10.32 -2.44
N HIS A 86 11.27 -10.59 -3.72
CA HIS A 86 12.40 -10.88 -4.57
C HIS A 86 12.38 -9.95 -5.79
N SER A 87 13.55 -9.50 -6.24
CA SER A 87 13.69 -8.64 -7.42
C SER A 87 13.72 -9.41 -8.74
N ASP A 88 13.93 -10.74 -8.69
CA ASP A 88 14.22 -11.58 -9.86
C ASP A 88 13.22 -12.73 -10.06
N LYS A 89 12.29 -12.89 -9.15
CA LYS A 89 11.27 -13.94 -9.16
C LYS A 89 10.04 -13.54 -8.35
N ASP A 90 9.00 -14.38 -8.42
CA ASP A 90 7.80 -14.22 -7.60
C ASP A 90 8.12 -14.16 -6.10
N ASP A 91 7.40 -13.32 -5.37
CA ASP A 91 7.48 -13.24 -3.91
C ASP A 91 7.16 -14.55 -3.23
N GLU A 92 7.82 -14.78 -2.12
CA GLU A 92 7.59 -15.93 -1.28
C GLU A 92 6.69 -15.56 -0.10
N MET A 93 5.50 -16.17 -0.06
CA MET A 93 4.55 -16.00 1.03
C MET A 93 4.21 -17.35 1.63
N ARG A 94 4.32 -17.47 2.95
CA ARG A 94 4.07 -18.71 3.70
C ARG A 94 3.26 -18.42 4.95
N MET A 95 2.38 -19.34 5.30
CA MET A 95 1.62 -19.30 6.54
C MET A 95 1.86 -20.57 7.35
N TRP A 96 2.32 -20.42 8.57
CA TRP A 96 2.37 -21.48 9.57
C TRP A 96 1.02 -21.62 10.25
N LEU A 97 0.47 -22.81 10.25
CA LEU A 97 -0.83 -23.16 10.84
C LEU A 97 -0.59 -24.15 11.99
N PRO A 98 -0.53 -23.68 13.25
CA PRO A 98 -0.16 -24.51 14.40
C PRO A 98 -1.14 -25.66 14.64
N ALA A 99 -2.44 -25.45 14.43
CA ALA A 99 -3.46 -26.48 14.58
C ALA A 99 -3.23 -27.71 13.67
N PHE A 100 -2.61 -27.50 12.52
CA PHE A 100 -2.30 -28.56 11.54
C PHE A 100 -0.81 -28.94 11.54
N LYS A 101 0.03 -28.24 12.32
CA LYS A 101 1.50 -28.36 12.32
C LYS A 101 2.08 -28.33 10.91
N LYS A 102 1.57 -27.44 10.04
CA LYS A 102 1.91 -27.35 8.61
C LYS A 102 2.22 -25.91 8.20
N ILE A 103 3.13 -25.80 7.23
CA ILE A 103 3.37 -24.58 6.49
C ILE A 103 2.57 -24.66 5.18
N ARG A 104 1.74 -23.64 4.93
CA ARG A 104 1.02 -23.45 3.67
C ARG A 104 1.71 -22.36 2.87
N ARG A 105 2.11 -22.66 1.63
CA ARG A 105 2.55 -21.64 0.67
C ARG A 105 1.34 -20.91 0.10
N ILE A 106 1.41 -19.59 0.03
CA ILE A 106 0.48 -18.73 -0.71
C ILE A 106 1.10 -18.51 -2.08
N SER A 107 0.45 -18.97 -3.14
CA SER A 107 0.95 -18.79 -4.50
C SER A 107 0.65 -17.38 -5.01
N SER A 108 1.43 -16.88 -5.97
CA SER A 108 1.22 -15.56 -6.60
C SER A 108 -0.19 -15.39 -7.18
N LYS A 109 -0.83 -16.48 -7.62
CA LYS A 109 -2.22 -16.45 -8.10
C LYS A 109 -3.25 -16.18 -6.99
N LYS A 110 -2.86 -16.35 -5.73
CA LYS A 110 -3.68 -16.16 -4.53
C LYS A 110 -3.32 -14.92 -3.75
N LYS A 111 -2.48 -14.03 -4.29
CA LYS A 111 -2.11 -12.80 -3.60
C LYS A 111 -3.32 -11.88 -3.37
N GLY A 112 -4.37 -11.97 -4.19
CA GLY A 112 -5.64 -11.27 -4.00
C GLY A 112 -6.61 -11.94 -3.01
N ASP A 113 -6.31 -13.13 -2.47
CA ASP A 113 -7.15 -13.74 -1.44
C ASP A 113 -7.10 -12.90 -0.14
N SER A 114 -8.20 -12.91 0.61
CA SER A 114 -8.32 -12.20 1.89
C SER A 114 -7.26 -12.64 2.90
N PHE A 115 -6.57 -11.68 3.52
CA PHE A 115 -5.64 -11.92 4.62
C PHE A 115 -6.41 -12.12 5.92
N MET A 116 -6.43 -13.36 6.43
CA MET A 116 -7.05 -13.73 7.72
C MET A 116 -8.52 -13.32 7.86
N GLY A 117 -9.25 -13.27 6.74
CA GLY A 117 -10.67 -12.91 6.71
C GLY A 117 -10.94 -11.40 6.86
N SER A 118 -9.94 -10.56 6.68
CA SER A 118 -10.07 -9.11 6.56
C SER A 118 -10.37 -8.69 5.12
N ASP A 119 -10.65 -7.40 4.92
CA ASP A 119 -10.72 -6.79 3.59
C ASP A 119 -9.34 -6.58 2.96
N LEU A 120 -8.26 -6.70 3.75
CA LEU A 120 -6.90 -6.73 3.22
C LEU A 120 -6.65 -8.04 2.47
N SER A 121 -5.95 -7.96 1.36
CA SER A 121 -5.42 -9.11 0.63
C SER A 121 -3.97 -9.41 1.03
N TYR A 122 -3.43 -10.55 0.61
CA TYR A 122 -1.99 -10.80 0.75
C TYR A 122 -1.15 -9.81 -0.07
N GLU A 123 -1.69 -9.28 -1.17
CA GLU A 123 -1.02 -8.28 -2.00
C GLU A 123 -0.80 -6.96 -1.24
N ASP A 124 -1.75 -6.57 -0.36
CA ASP A 124 -1.64 -5.34 0.43
C ASP A 124 -0.49 -5.37 1.46
N LEU A 125 0.06 -6.53 1.72
CA LEU A 125 1.22 -6.69 2.62
C LEU A 125 2.56 -6.50 1.90
N SER A 126 2.57 -6.48 0.56
CA SER A 126 3.76 -6.27 -0.26
C SER A 126 3.97 -4.80 -0.59
N ASN A 127 5.23 -4.44 -0.84
CA ASN A 127 5.54 -3.15 -1.43
C ASN A 127 5.00 -3.11 -2.86
N ARG A 128 4.65 -1.91 -3.30
CA ARG A 128 4.19 -1.68 -4.66
C ARG A 128 5.35 -1.09 -5.47
N ASP A 129 5.83 -1.83 -6.46
CA ASP A 129 6.93 -1.38 -7.30
C ASP A 129 6.50 -0.20 -8.18
N LEU A 130 7.31 0.87 -8.16
CA LEU A 130 7.01 2.11 -8.88
C LEU A 130 6.82 1.86 -10.39
N ASP A 131 7.67 1.03 -10.98
CA ASP A 131 7.68 0.76 -12.43
C ASP A 131 6.54 -0.16 -12.89
N GLU A 132 5.89 -0.85 -11.98
CA GLU A 132 4.75 -1.72 -12.26
C GLU A 132 3.40 -0.99 -12.34
N ASN A 133 3.39 0.33 -12.12
CA ASN A 133 2.17 1.11 -12.04
C ASN A 133 2.20 2.35 -12.94
N GLU A 134 1.02 2.86 -13.27
CA GLU A 134 0.80 4.17 -13.87
C GLU A 134 0.20 5.09 -12.82
N TYR A 135 0.56 6.38 -12.86
CA TYR A 135 0.20 7.35 -11.84
C TYR A 135 -0.41 8.59 -12.48
N ILE A 136 -1.65 8.89 -12.13
CA ILE A 136 -2.34 10.11 -12.54
C ILE A 136 -2.56 10.95 -11.29
N ARG A 137 -2.13 12.22 -11.31
CA ARG A 137 -2.49 13.17 -10.27
C ARG A 137 -3.92 13.65 -10.51
N LEU A 138 -4.75 13.54 -9.47
CA LEU A 138 -6.07 14.15 -9.40
C LEU A 138 -5.98 15.49 -8.67
N ASP A 139 -7.13 16.19 -8.55
CA ASP A 139 -7.21 17.41 -7.75
C ASP A 139 -6.87 17.11 -6.28
N ASP A 140 -6.14 18.03 -5.65
CA ASP A 140 -5.75 17.90 -4.25
C ASP A 140 -6.98 17.94 -3.35
N GLU A 141 -6.98 17.16 -2.27
CA GLU A 141 -8.07 17.10 -1.29
C GLU A 141 -7.54 17.27 0.15
N THR A 142 -8.42 17.72 1.04
CA THR A 142 -8.14 17.73 2.48
C THR A 142 -8.84 16.54 3.14
N VAL A 143 -8.08 15.66 3.81
CA VAL A 143 -8.57 14.48 4.51
C VAL A 143 -8.27 14.60 6.00
N HIS A 144 -9.31 14.64 6.84
CA HIS A 144 -9.17 14.82 8.29
C HIS A 144 -8.32 16.03 8.69
N GLY A 145 -8.40 17.14 7.92
CA GLY A 145 -7.61 18.36 8.16
C GLY A 145 -6.18 18.31 7.62
N VAL A 146 -5.80 17.28 6.88
CA VAL A 146 -4.49 17.13 6.25
C VAL A 146 -4.60 17.40 4.76
N ASP A 147 -3.79 18.34 4.23
CA ASP A 147 -3.73 18.61 2.79
C ASP A 147 -2.97 17.51 2.05
N CYS A 148 -3.64 16.90 1.08
CA CYS A 148 -3.16 15.73 0.39
C CYS A 148 -2.99 15.96 -1.11
N PHE A 149 -1.92 15.40 -1.68
CA PHE A 149 -1.92 15.00 -3.08
C PHE A 149 -2.86 13.80 -3.24
N VAL A 150 -3.60 13.76 -4.34
CA VAL A 150 -4.44 12.59 -4.67
C VAL A 150 -3.90 11.93 -5.91
N LEU A 151 -3.54 10.65 -5.79
CA LEU A 151 -3.07 9.84 -6.90
C LEU A 151 -4.07 8.74 -7.24
N GLU A 152 -4.41 8.64 -8.52
CA GLU A 152 -4.95 7.42 -9.09
C GLU A 152 -3.79 6.55 -9.57
N ILE A 153 -3.74 5.31 -9.11
CA ILE A 153 -2.66 4.36 -9.36
C ILE A 153 -3.27 3.16 -10.07
N THR A 154 -2.85 2.90 -11.30
CA THR A 154 -3.34 1.78 -12.11
C THR A 154 -2.21 0.76 -12.30
N PRO A 155 -2.35 -0.46 -11.78
CA PRO A 155 -1.38 -1.52 -12.03
C PRO A 155 -1.28 -1.83 -13.52
N LYS A 156 -0.06 -1.92 -14.05
CA LYS A 156 0.18 -2.40 -15.40
C LYS A 156 -0.16 -3.89 -15.50
N LYS A 157 -0.43 -4.37 -16.70
CA LYS A 157 -0.83 -5.77 -16.92
C LYS A 157 0.22 -6.77 -16.43
N GLU A 158 1.49 -6.41 -16.53
CA GLU A 158 2.65 -7.21 -16.13
C GLU A 158 2.73 -7.43 -14.61
N ALA A 159 2.24 -6.47 -13.82
CA ALA A 159 2.18 -6.54 -12.36
C ALA A 159 1.27 -7.68 -11.85
N LYS A 160 0.36 -8.18 -12.71
CA LYS A 160 -0.61 -9.24 -12.38
C LYS A 160 -1.36 -8.95 -11.08
N SER A 161 -1.65 -7.69 -10.79
CA SER A 161 -2.37 -7.27 -9.60
C SER A 161 -3.78 -7.86 -9.57
N SER A 162 -4.29 -8.10 -8.35
CA SER A 162 -5.69 -8.43 -8.10
C SER A 162 -6.59 -7.20 -8.19
N TYR A 163 -6.01 -6.01 -8.06
CA TYR A 163 -6.68 -4.73 -8.18
C TYR A 163 -6.64 -4.19 -9.60
N ILE A 164 -7.68 -3.43 -9.95
CA ILE A 164 -7.72 -2.68 -11.21
C ILE A 164 -7.22 -1.25 -11.01
N LYS A 165 -7.35 -0.73 -9.78
CA LYS A 165 -7.01 0.65 -9.46
C LYS A 165 -6.90 0.88 -7.96
N HIS A 166 -6.09 1.87 -7.57
CA HIS A 166 -6.08 2.46 -6.24
C HIS A 166 -6.25 3.97 -6.34
N THR A 167 -6.86 4.58 -5.32
CA THR A 167 -6.81 6.03 -5.12
C THR A 167 -6.17 6.29 -3.77
N SER A 168 -5.03 6.98 -3.76
CA SER A 168 -4.24 7.24 -2.55
C SER A 168 -4.19 8.73 -2.26
N TRP A 169 -4.49 9.11 -1.01
CA TRP A 169 -4.37 10.47 -0.47
C TRP A 169 -3.09 10.56 0.33
N ILE A 170 -2.16 11.35 -0.15
CA ILE A 170 -0.79 11.44 0.35
C ILE A 170 -0.60 12.81 1.00
N ASP A 171 -0.32 12.84 2.30
CA ASP A 171 0.00 14.08 3.02
C ASP A 171 1.18 14.80 2.35
N LYS A 172 0.96 16.05 1.96
CA LYS A 172 1.95 16.86 1.27
C LYS A 172 3.22 17.13 2.07
N ASN A 173 3.14 17.11 3.41
CA ASN A 173 4.26 17.39 4.29
C ASN A 173 5.08 16.14 4.61
N SER A 174 4.40 15.07 5.03
CA SER A 174 5.05 13.83 5.45
C SER A 174 5.28 12.84 4.32
N LEU A 175 4.63 13.01 3.17
CA LEU A 175 4.58 12.06 2.05
C LEU A 175 4.12 10.67 2.50
N MET A 176 3.24 10.59 3.49
CA MET A 176 2.61 9.35 3.93
C MET A 176 1.17 9.27 3.43
N ALA A 177 0.75 8.10 3.00
CA ALA A 177 -0.65 7.87 2.67
C ALA A 177 -1.48 7.93 3.96
N VAL A 178 -2.47 8.83 3.99
CA VAL A 178 -3.42 8.99 5.11
C VAL A 178 -4.73 8.25 4.84
N LYS A 179 -4.98 7.94 3.56
CA LYS A 179 -6.15 7.18 3.11
C LYS A 179 -5.82 6.49 1.78
N GLU A 180 -6.31 5.29 1.61
CA GLU A 180 -6.29 4.60 0.31
C GLU A 180 -7.63 3.90 0.08
N LYS A 181 -8.08 3.87 -1.17
CA LYS A 181 -9.15 3.03 -1.67
C LYS A 181 -8.60 2.14 -2.76
N SER A 182 -8.82 0.85 -2.62
CA SER A 182 -8.45 -0.15 -3.62
C SER A 182 -9.69 -0.71 -4.26
N TYR A 183 -9.65 -0.90 -5.57
CA TYR A 183 -10.76 -1.41 -6.37
C TYR A 183 -10.31 -2.72 -7.01
N ASP A 184 -11.02 -3.79 -6.71
CA ASP A 184 -10.80 -5.08 -7.34
C ASP A 184 -11.57 -5.20 -8.67
N LYS A 185 -11.54 -6.39 -9.26
CA LYS A 185 -12.20 -6.65 -10.57
C LYS A 185 -13.72 -6.62 -10.51
N SER A 186 -14.30 -6.54 -9.32
CA SER A 186 -15.75 -6.39 -9.13
C SER A 186 -16.21 -4.93 -8.97
N GLY A 187 -15.30 -3.99 -8.77
CA GLY A 187 -15.53 -2.53 -8.69
C GLY A 187 -15.50 -1.96 -7.30
#